data_1bcdbf5ddfdad221bf42f265a2f41114
#
_entry.id   1bcdbf5ddfdad221bf42f265a2f41114
#
_cell.length_a   1.000
_cell.length_b   1.000
_cell.length_c   1.000
_cell.angle_alpha   90.00
_cell.angle_beta   90.00
_cell.angle_gamma   90.00
#
_symmetry.space_group_name_H-M   'P 1'
#
loop_
_entity.id
_entity.type
_entity.pdbx_description
1 polymer ?
#
loop_
_entity_poly.entity_id
_entity_poly.type
_entity_poly.pdbx_seq_one_letter_code
_entity_poly.pdbx_strand_id
1 'polypeptide(L)'
;MYQRGVALGQEFRGKGVNIYLGPTVGPLGRKPLGGRNWEGFGADPVLQAVAGAFTIKGVQEQGVIATIKHLIANEQEMYRMYSPVQQGYSSNIGMRCHIMAELP
;
A
#
# COMPACT_ATOMS: atom_id res chain seq x y z
N MET A 1 6.63 9.75 -11.89
CA MET A 1 6.70 8.62 -10.94
C MET A 1 8.02 7.86 -11.01
N TYR A 2 8.55 7.55 -12.17
CA TYR A 2 9.83 6.86 -12.31
C TYR A 2 10.99 7.57 -11.58
N GLN A 3 11.19 8.86 -11.83
CA GLN A 3 12.24 9.65 -11.17
C GLN A 3 12.08 9.68 -9.64
N ARG A 4 10.85 9.74 -9.16
CA ARG A 4 10.55 9.62 -7.73
C ARG A 4 10.99 8.25 -7.19
N GLY A 5 10.73 7.18 -7.93
CA GLY A 5 11.18 5.83 -7.57
C GLY A 5 12.71 5.72 -7.51
N VAL A 6 13.40 6.30 -8.48
CA VAL A 6 14.88 6.36 -8.49
C VAL A 6 15.41 7.09 -7.25
N ALA A 7 14.88 8.27 -6.95
CA ALA A 7 15.30 9.05 -5.78
C ALA A 7 15.06 8.31 -4.46
N LEU A 8 13.89 7.67 -4.31
CA LEU A 8 13.58 6.83 -3.15
C LEU A 8 14.55 5.66 -3.01
N GLY A 9 14.81 4.95 -4.11
CA GLY A 9 15.75 3.83 -4.09
C GLY A 9 17.15 4.24 -3.70
N GLN A 10 17.63 5.35 -4.23
CA GLN A 10 18.95 5.91 -3.87
C GLN A 10 19.04 6.26 -2.38
N GLU A 11 18.01 6.92 -1.85
CA GLU A 11 17.97 7.28 -0.44
C GLU A 11 17.90 6.05 0.47
N PHE A 12 17.06 5.08 0.18
CA PHE A 12 16.97 3.83 0.93
C PHE A 12 18.30 3.07 0.92
N ARG A 13 18.91 2.92 -0.25
CA ARG A 13 20.20 2.27 -0.38
C ARG A 13 21.28 3.01 0.40
N GLY A 14 21.34 4.33 0.30
CA GLY A 14 22.30 5.15 1.02
C GLY A 14 22.17 5.05 2.54
N LYS A 15 20.98 4.73 3.04
CA LYS A 15 20.70 4.49 4.47
C LYS A 15 20.80 3.02 4.90
N GLY A 16 21.24 2.12 4.01
CA GLY A 16 21.38 0.69 4.30
C GLY A 16 20.05 -0.09 4.33
N VAL A 17 18.98 0.46 3.77
CA VAL A 17 17.70 -0.23 3.66
C VAL A 17 17.64 -1.04 2.39
N ASN A 18 17.40 -2.34 2.51
CA ASN A 18 17.37 -3.27 1.38
C ASN A 18 15.95 -3.56 0.87
N ILE A 19 14.94 -3.34 1.69
CA ILE A 19 13.54 -3.62 1.36
C ILE A 19 12.71 -2.38 1.66
N TYR A 20 12.00 -1.90 0.65
CA TYR A 20 11.03 -0.81 0.73
C TYR A 20 9.62 -1.37 0.84
N LEU A 21 8.91 -1.13 1.95
CA LEU A 21 7.51 -1.52 2.12
C LEU A 21 6.57 -0.57 1.37
N GLY A 22 6.60 -0.69 0.07
CA GLY A 22 5.84 0.13 -0.88
C GLY A 22 6.24 -0.16 -2.33
N PRO A 23 5.65 0.53 -3.28
CA PRO A 23 4.64 1.58 -3.13
C PRO A 23 3.29 1.08 -2.63
N THR A 24 2.49 2.00 -2.09
CA THR A 24 1.13 1.70 -1.70
C THR A 24 0.20 1.93 -2.88
N VAL A 25 -0.58 0.92 -3.21
CA VAL A 25 -1.66 0.97 -4.20
C VAL A 25 -2.92 0.42 -3.54
N GLY A 26 -4.07 0.81 -4.03
CA GLY A 26 -5.35 0.37 -3.52
C GLY A 26 -6.37 1.51 -3.56
N PRO A 27 -7.65 1.21 -3.64
CA PRO A 27 -8.71 2.20 -3.61
C PRO A 27 -8.74 2.91 -2.25
N LEU A 28 -9.52 4.00 -2.18
CA LEU A 28 -9.74 4.71 -0.92
C LEU A 28 -10.43 3.85 0.16
N GLY A 29 -10.80 2.63 -0.17
CA GLY A 29 -11.52 1.76 0.72
C GLY A 29 -12.96 2.21 0.95
N ARG A 30 -13.51 1.85 2.11
CA ARG A 30 -14.91 2.17 2.45
C ARG A 30 -15.11 3.63 2.81
N LYS A 31 -14.09 4.32 3.27
CA LYS A 31 -14.17 5.70 3.77
C LYS A 31 -13.01 6.53 3.27
N PRO A 32 -13.27 7.73 2.74
CA PRO A 32 -12.20 8.67 2.39
C PRO A 32 -11.33 9.07 3.59
N LEU A 33 -11.87 8.96 4.81
CA LEU A 33 -11.19 9.27 6.07
C LEU A 33 -10.32 8.10 6.59
N GLY A 34 -9.79 7.27 5.72
CA GLY A 34 -9.04 6.07 6.08
C GLY A 34 -7.71 6.30 6.82
N GLY A 35 -7.27 7.53 6.94
CA GLY A 35 -6.05 7.89 7.69
C GLY A 35 -4.74 7.61 6.96
N ARG A 36 -4.70 6.65 6.04
CA ARG A 36 -3.50 6.26 5.27
C ARG A 36 -3.65 6.43 3.75
N ASN A 37 -4.70 7.09 3.31
CA ASN A 37 -4.96 7.31 1.88
C ASN A 37 -3.86 8.13 1.20
N TRP A 38 -3.16 8.98 1.95
CA TRP A 38 -2.04 9.79 1.49
C TRP A 38 -0.82 8.95 1.04
N GLU A 39 -0.72 7.70 1.48
CA GLU A 39 0.38 6.81 1.07
C GLU A 39 0.23 6.32 -0.38
N GLY A 40 -0.98 6.33 -0.93
CA GLY A 40 -1.28 5.85 -2.27
C GLY A 40 -1.33 6.94 -3.33
N PHE A 41 -1.83 6.58 -4.50
CA PHE A 41 -1.92 7.44 -5.67
C PHE A 41 -3.36 7.90 -5.97
N GLY A 42 -4.22 7.91 -4.96
CA GLY A 42 -5.63 8.30 -5.09
C GLY A 42 -6.55 7.12 -5.36
N ALA A 43 -7.75 7.39 -5.89
CA ALA A 43 -8.81 6.40 -6.07
C ALA A 43 -8.84 5.75 -7.46
N ASP A 44 -8.18 6.36 -8.43
CA ASP A 44 -8.19 5.87 -9.82
C ASP A 44 -7.29 4.62 -9.95
N PRO A 45 -7.84 3.45 -10.30
CA PRO A 45 -7.08 2.22 -10.42
C PRO A 45 -6.04 2.27 -11.56
N VAL A 46 -6.32 2.96 -12.63
CA VAL A 46 -5.37 3.11 -13.76
C VAL A 46 -4.16 3.93 -13.32
N LEU A 47 -4.41 5.06 -12.67
CA LEU A 47 -3.33 5.88 -12.12
C LEU A 47 -2.49 5.10 -11.11
N GLN A 48 -3.12 4.34 -10.23
CA GLN A 48 -2.42 3.52 -9.24
C GLN A 48 -1.56 2.45 -9.88
N ALA A 49 -2.06 1.75 -10.90
CA ALA A 49 -1.32 0.73 -11.63
C ALA A 49 -0.06 1.32 -12.30
N VAL A 50 -0.23 2.41 -13.05
CA VAL A 50 0.87 3.06 -13.77
C VAL A 50 1.90 3.66 -12.79
N ALA A 51 1.43 4.40 -11.79
CA ALA A 51 2.30 5.05 -10.82
C ALA A 51 3.04 4.02 -9.95
N GLY A 52 2.37 2.95 -9.55
CA GLY A 52 2.97 1.83 -8.83
C GLY A 52 4.08 1.16 -9.64
N ALA A 53 3.79 0.79 -10.88
CA ALA A 53 4.76 0.13 -11.76
C ALA A 53 6.02 0.98 -11.98
N PHE A 54 5.86 2.27 -12.29
CA PHE A 54 7.01 3.15 -12.48
C PHE A 54 7.80 3.40 -11.19
N THR A 55 7.13 3.45 -10.04
CA THR A 55 7.82 3.58 -8.75
C THR A 55 8.64 2.33 -8.45
N ILE A 56 8.05 1.14 -8.61
CA ILE A 56 8.74 -0.14 -8.44
C ILE A 56 9.99 -0.20 -9.32
N LYS A 57 9.83 0.08 -10.61
CA LYS A 57 10.94 0.08 -11.56
C LYS A 57 12.08 0.97 -11.08
N GLY A 58 11.79 2.22 -10.74
CA GLY A 58 12.81 3.17 -10.29
C GLY A 58 13.52 2.72 -9.01
N VAL A 59 12.79 2.19 -8.03
CA VAL A 59 13.35 1.69 -6.77
C VAL A 59 14.23 0.46 -6.99
N GLN A 60 13.77 -0.51 -7.76
CA GLN A 60 14.47 -1.77 -7.98
C GLN A 60 15.76 -1.60 -8.81
N GLU A 61 15.79 -0.65 -9.72
CA GLU A 61 17.01 -0.30 -10.46
C GLU A 61 18.13 0.24 -9.55
N GLN A 62 17.79 0.69 -8.34
CA GLN A 62 18.78 1.11 -7.34
C GLN A 62 19.21 -0.05 -6.42
N GLY A 63 18.75 -1.28 -6.67
CA GLY A 63 19.09 -2.46 -5.88
C GLY A 63 18.33 -2.57 -4.56
N VAL A 64 17.16 -1.94 -4.45
CA VAL A 64 16.25 -2.06 -3.31
C VAL A 64 15.02 -2.86 -3.72
N ILE A 65 14.63 -3.83 -2.91
CA ILE A 65 13.45 -4.65 -3.16
C ILE A 65 12.20 -3.79 -2.87
N ALA A 66 11.36 -3.60 -3.88
CA ALA A 66 10.06 -2.96 -3.72
C ALA A 66 9.01 -4.01 -3.39
N THR A 67 8.21 -3.76 -2.33
CA THR A 67 7.11 -4.64 -1.92
C THR A 67 5.80 -3.87 -2.02
N ILE A 68 5.19 -3.96 -3.19
CA ILE A 68 3.89 -3.30 -3.42
C ILE A 68 2.85 -3.78 -2.40
N LYS A 69 2.09 -2.85 -1.86
CA LYS A 69 1.06 -3.10 -0.85
C LYS A 69 -0.15 -2.20 -1.10
N HIS A 70 -1.30 -2.55 -0.67
CA HIS A 70 -1.69 -3.78 0.01
C HIS A 70 -2.40 -4.68 -1.00
N LEU A 71 -2.38 -6.01 -0.79
CA LEU A 71 -2.91 -6.91 -1.80
C LEU A 71 -4.42 -6.75 -1.98
N ILE A 72 -5.19 -6.91 -0.90
CA ILE A 72 -6.65 -6.83 -0.94
C ILE A 72 -7.16 -6.17 0.34
N ALA A 73 -8.21 -5.32 0.16
CA ALA A 73 -9.09 -4.87 1.23
C ALA A 73 -8.40 -4.23 2.44
N ASN A 74 -7.41 -3.38 2.19
CA ASN A 74 -6.80 -2.60 3.26
C ASN A 74 -7.76 -1.48 3.69
N GLU A 75 -8.54 -1.75 4.71
CA GLU A 75 -9.53 -0.85 5.25
C GLU A 75 -9.04 -0.11 6.49
N GLN A 76 -9.69 1.01 6.79
CA GLN A 76 -9.46 1.71 8.05
C GLN A 76 -9.84 0.82 9.23
N GLU A 77 -8.94 0.74 10.18
CA GLU A 77 -9.14 0.07 11.47
C GLU A 77 -9.58 1.08 12.51
N MET A 78 -10.62 0.76 13.28
CA MET A 78 -11.14 1.67 14.27
C MET A 78 -10.21 1.81 15.47
N TYR A 79 -9.67 0.70 15.93
CA TYR A 79 -8.65 0.64 16.98
C TYR A 79 -7.52 -0.24 16.46
N ARG A 80 -6.61 0.34 15.73
CA ARG A 80 -5.59 -0.40 14.99
C ARG A 80 -4.67 -1.23 15.88
N MET A 81 -4.32 -0.69 17.03
CA MET A 81 -3.42 -1.36 17.95
C MET A 81 -4.24 -2.19 18.94
N TYR A 82 -3.92 -3.46 19.06
CA TYR A 82 -4.49 -4.29 20.10
C TYR A 82 -4.03 -3.79 21.48
N SER A 83 -4.99 -3.56 22.34
CA SER A 83 -4.74 -3.28 23.75
C SER A 83 -5.45 -4.33 24.58
N PRO A 84 -4.79 -4.94 25.58
CA PRO A 84 -5.45 -5.87 26.50
C PRO A 84 -6.61 -5.24 27.28
N VAL A 85 -6.59 -3.92 27.42
CA VAL A 85 -7.61 -3.14 28.16
C VAL A 85 -8.72 -2.66 27.24
N GLN A 86 -8.38 -2.34 26.01
CA GLN A 86 -9.34 -1.90 24.97
C GLN A 86 -9.28 -2.93 23.85
N GLN A 87 -10.33 -3.72 23.71
CA GLN A 87 -10.44 -4.65 22.61
C GLN A 87 -10.51 -3.88 21.29
N GLY A 88 -9.39 -3.82 20.58
CA GLY A 88 -9.34 -3.31 19.23
C GLY A 88 -9.99 -4.31 18.28
N TYR A 89 -10.68 -3.79 17.27
CA TYR A 89 -11.17 -4.60 16.18
C TYR A 89 -10.89 -3.93 14.85
N SER A 90 -10.67 -4.73 13.84
CA SER A 90 -10.51 -4.29 12.46
C SER A 90 -11.79 -4.51 11.67
N SER A 91 -11.88 -3.90 10.51
CA SER A 91 -12.96 -4.17 9.56
C SER A 91 -12.85 -5.59 9.03
N ASN A 92 -13.94 -6.33 9.09
CA ASN A 92 -14.01 -7.67 8.53
C ASN A 92 -14.51 -7.62 7.09
N ILE A 93 -13.92 -8.45 6.25
CA ILE A 93 -14.40 -8.67 4.89
C ILE A 93 -15.53 -9.68 4.95
N GLY A 94 -16.72 -9.27 4.47
CA GLY A 94 -17.84 -10.19 4.35
C GLY A 94 -17.59 -11.28 3.31
N MET A 95 -18.19 -12.45 3.51
CA MET A 95 -17.98 -13.61 2.64
C MET A 95 -18.19 -13.31 1.13
N ARG A 96 -19.16 -12.44 0.80
CA ARG A 96 -19.39 -12.03 -0.60
C ARG A 96 -18.22 -11.24 -1.20
N CYS A 97 -17.59 -10.38 -0.41
CA CYS A 97 -16.43 -9.62 -0.86
C CYS A 97 -15.21 -10.53 -1.04
N HIS A 98 -15.07 -11.55 -0.20
CA HIS A 98 -13.99 -12.53 -0.30
C HIS A 98 -14.08 -13.31 -1.62
N ILE A 99 -15.27 -13.82 -1.94
CA ILE A 99 -15.51 -14.57 -3.19
C ILE A 99 -15.26 -13.69 -4.42
N MET A 100 -15.68 -12.43 -4.38
CA MET A 100 -15.49 -11.51 -5.51
C MET A 100 -14.03 -11.12 -5.72
N ALA A 101 -13.22 -11.13 -4.67
CA ALA A 101 -11.81 -10.81 -4.75
C ALA A 101 -10.94 -11.96 -5.26
N GLU A 102 -11.43 -13.19 -5.22
CA GLU A 102 -10.73 -14.39 -5.68
C GLU A 102 -11.10 -14.82 -7.10
N LEU A 103 -12.05 -14.14 -7.75
CA LEU A 103 -12.39 -14.41 -9.14
C LEU A 103 -11.38 -13.72 -10.07
N PRO A 104 -10.83 -14.47 -11.05
CA PRO A 104 -9.89 -13.93 -12.03
C PRO A 104 -10.49 -12.89 -12.95
#